data_99169d1b4b54584d299813117a401a02
#
_entry.id   99169d1b4b54584d299813117a401a02
#
_cell.length_a   1.000
_cell.length_b   1.000
_cell.length_c   1.000
_cell.angle_alpha   90.00
_cell.angle_beta   90.00
_cell.angle_gamma   90.00
#
_symmetry.space_group_name_H-M   'P 1'
#
loop_
_entity.id
_entity.type
_entity.pdbx_description
1 polymer ?
#
loop_
_entity_poly.entity_id
_entity_poly.type
_entity_poly.pdbx_seq_one_letter_code
_entity_poly.pdbx_strand_id
1 'polypeptide(L)'
;MANGHVYPQVEGAGLGTSYRQTNQLFANSGEGYFTDVSDQAGPGLAALETSRGAAFGDLDNDGDIDVVIMNLDSVPTLLRNDGGSEGNWISVALRDRGANRRAVGATVWLSAGSMPTQQRSIRSGTGYLSQDDTRFHFGLGGERLVTQLEVRWPDGSRTRYRDLRANVFAQIDQYGGARVGAAP
;
A
#
# COMPACT_ATOMS: atom_id res chain seq x y z
N MET A 1 1.03 -12.41 -1.10
CA MET A 1 0.85 -13.19 0.17
C MET A 1 2.22 -13.52 0.74
N ALA A 2 2.41 -13.25 2.04
CA ALA A 2 3.61 -13.68 2.76
C ALA A 2 3.36 -15.11 3.29
N ASN A 3 4.13 -16.07 2.83
CA ASN A 3 3.90 -17.51 3.06
C ASN A 3 5.00 -18.13 3.94
N GLY A 4 4.60 -19.12 4.71
CA GLY A 4 5.50 -19.91 5.53
C GLY A 4 4.72 -20.79 6.51
N HIS A 5 5.15 -22.02 6.70
CA HIS A 5 4.49 -22.91 7.62
C HIS A 5 4.82 -22.58 9.08
N VAL A 6 3.88 -22.81 9.99
CA VAL A 6 4.06 -22.49 11.43
C VAL A 6 4.88 -23.55 12.18
N TYR A 7 4.97 -24.78 11.66
CA TYR A 7 5.67 -25.89 12.31
C TYR A 7 6.87 -26.34 11.48
N PRO A 8 8.11 -26.24 12.01
CA PRO A 8 9.30 -26.75 11.33
C PRO A 8 9.26 -28.25 11.04
N GLN A 9 8.49 -29.01 11.84
CA GLN A 9 8.39 -30.47 11.75
C GLN A 9 7.72 -30.98 10.46
N VAL A 10 7.16 -30.07 9.63
CA VAL A 10 6.62 -30.47 8.33
C VAL A 10 7.71 -30.88 7.34
N GLU A 11 8.94 -30.42 7.56
CA GLU A 11 10.10 -30.84 6.77
C GLU A 11 10.29 -32.36 6.91
N GLY A 12 10.20 -33.07 5.78
CA GLY A 12 10.34 -34.53 5.75
C GLY A 12 9.12 -35.32 6.21
N ALA A 13 8.01 -34.70 6.60
CA ALA A 13 6.80 -35.40 7.04
C ALA A 13 5.94 -35.93 5.89
N GLY A 14 6.30 -35.69 4.63
CA GLY A 14 5.54 -36.19 3.46
C GLY A 14 4.18 -35.56 3.25
N LEU A 15 3.93 -34.35 3.83
CA LEU A 15 2.63 -33.69 3.82
C LEU A 15 2.39 -32.81 2.58
N GLY A 16 3.29 -32.82 1.59
CA GLY A 16 3.18 -32.01 0.38
C GLY A 16 3.36 -30.50 0.63
N THR A 17 3.92 -30.13 1.78
CA THR A 17 4.25 -28.74 2.15
C THR A 17 5.63 -28.66 2.77
N SER A 18 6.21 -27.46 2.79
CA SER A 18 7.52 -27.19 3.38
C SER A 18 7.42 -26.06 4.42
N TYR A 19 8.39 -25.98 5.32
CA TYR A 19 8.47 -24.93 6.34
C TYR A 19 8.74 -23.57 5.69
N ARG A 20 9.73 -23.53 4.79
CA ARG A 20 10.01 -22.36 3.96
C ARG A 20 9.20 -22.44 2.67
N GLN A 21 8.59 -21.33 2.28
CA GLN A 21 7.73 -21.24 1.11
C GLN A 21 8.05 -19.97 0.32
N THR A 22 7.78 -19.97 -0.97
CA THR A 22 7.83 -18.75 -1.79
C THR A 22 6.64 -17.85 -1.46
N ASN A 23 6.86 -16.55 -1.52
CA ASN A 23 5.79 -15.56 -1.43
C ASN A 23 5.05 -15.45 -2.77
N GLN A 24 3.81 -14.98 -2.73
CA GLN A 24 2.95 -14.92 -3.91
C GLN A 24 2.40 -13.51 -4.14
N LEU A 25 2.33 -13.12 -5.41
CA LEU A 25 1.67 -11.92 -5.88
C LEU A 25 0.48 -12.28 -6.76
N PHE A 26 -0.66 -11.67 -6.46
CA PHE A 26 -1.90 -11.89 -7.21
C PHE A 26 -2.35 -10.59 -7.87
N ALA A 27 -2.56 -10.63 -9.19
CA ALA A 27 -3.19 -9.56 -9.95
C ALA A 27 -4.71 -9.69 -9.88
N ASN A 28 -5.40 -8.58 -9.59
CA ASN A 28 -6.86 -8.53 -9.61
C ASN A 28 -7.34 -8.13 -11.01
N SER A 29 -8.20 -8.95 -11.64
CA SER A 29 -8.80 -8.65 -12.94
C SER A 29 -9.81 -7.49 -12.92
N GLY A 30 -10.29 -7.09 -11.73
CA GLY A 30 -11.38 -6.15 -11.57
C GLY A 30 -12.78 -6.79 -11.61
N GLU A 31 -12.87 -8.07 -11.98
CA GLU A 31 -14.13 -8.84 -12.08
C GLU A 31 -14.31 -9.84 -10.92
N GLY A 32 -13.53 -9.68 -9.86
CA GLY A 32 -13.56 -10.56 -8.68
C GLY A 32 -12.66 -11.79 -8.78
N TYR A 33 -11.87 -11.90 -9.84
CA TYR A 33 -10.89 -12.96 -10.02
C TYR A 33 -9.48 -12.44 -9.76
N PHE A 34 -8.64 -13.33 -9.21
CA PHE A 34 -7.23 -13.07 -8.96
C PHE A 34 -6.39 -14.11 -9.69
N THR A 35 -5.36 -13.65 -10.40
CA THR A 35 -4.39 -14.51 -11.09
C THR A 35 -3.06 -14.44 -10.37
N ASP A 36 -2.42 -15.58 -10.11
CA ASP A 36 -1.06 -15.64 -9.59
C ASP A 36 -0.09 -15.17 -10.68
N VAL A 37 0.64 -14.10 -10.39
CA VAL A 37 1.63 -13.49 -11.28
C VAL A 37 3.03 -13.48 -10.66
N SER A 38 3.25 -14.31 -9.66
CA SER A 38 4.52 -14.34 -8.89
C SER A 38 5.74 -14.54 -9.76
N ASP A 39 5.65 -15.39 -10.78
CA ASP A 39 6.75 -15.68 -11.73
C ASP A 39 7.11 -14.47 -12.61
N GLN A 40 6.21 -13.49 -12.72
CA GLN A 40 6.40 -12.28 -13.53
C GLN A 40 6.88 -11.09 -12.68
N ALA A 41 6.84 -11.21 -11.36
CA ALA A 41 7.12 -10.14 -10.42
C ALA A 41 8.61 -10.03 -10.02
N GLY A 42 9.48 -10.71 -10.76
CA GLY A 42 10.92 -10.68 -10.51
C GLY A 42 11.41 -11.69 -9.45
N PRO A 43 12.73 -11.82 -9.27
CA PRO A 43 13.33 -12.90 -8.49
C PRO A 43 13.12 -12.78 -6.97
N GLY A 44 12.72 -11.60 -6.48
CA GLY A 44 12.57 -11.37 -5.04
C GLY A 44 11.49 -12.22 -4.39
N LEU A 45 10.43 -12.60 -5.12
CA LEU A 45 9.37 -13.46 -4.62
C LEU A 45 9.74 -14.96 -4.61
N ALA A 46 10.78 -15.36 -5.36
CA ALA A 46 11.23 -16.75 -5.46
C ALA A 46 12.03 -17.22 -4.23
N ALA A 47 12.42 -16.31 -3.34
CA ALA A 47 13.13 -16.66 -2.11
C ALA A 47 12.28 -17.57 -1.22
N LEU A 48 12.89 -18.69 -0.76
CA LEU A 48 12.26 -19.62 0.17
C LEU A 48 12.48 -19.12 1.60
N GLU A 49 11.44 -18.57 2.21
CA GLU A 49 11.46 -18.01 3.56
C GLU A 49 10.26 -18.48 4.39
N THR A 50 10.32 -18.25 5.67
CA THR A 50 9.18 -18.49 6.55
C THR A 50 8.55 -17.14 6.89
N SER A 51 7.89 -16.56 5.88
CA SER A 51 7.32 -15.22 5.97
C SER A 51 6.10 -15.17 6.89
N ARG A 52 5.87 -14.01 7.51
CA ARG A 52 4.74 -13.78 8.44
C ARG A 52 3.97 -12.52 8.08
N GLY A 53 4.50 -11.37 8.39
CA GLY A 53 3.88 -10.08 8.10
C GLY A 53 4.46 -9.44 6.86
N ALA A 54 3.63 -8.72 6.11
CA ALA A 54 4.05 -7.86 5.02
C ALA A 54 3.49 -6.46 5.24
N ALA A 55 4.29 -5.44 4.97
CA ALA A 55 3.89 -4.04 5.00
C ALA A 55 4.22 -3.40 3.65
N PHE A 56 3.34 -2.50 3.23
CA PHE A 56 3.38 -1.85 1.93
C PHE A 56 3.59 -0.34 2.09
N GLY A 57 4.40 0.25 1.25
CA GLY A 57 4.65 1.68 1.22
C GLY A 57 5.66 2.07 0.16
N ASP A 58 5.64 3.31 -0.24
CA ASP A 58 6.63 3.91 -1.12
C ASP A 58 7.84 4.33 -0.27
N LEU A 59 8.89 3.50 -0.23
CA LEU A 59 10.00 3.63 0.71
C LEU A 59 11.10 4.59 0.23
N ASP A 60 11.34 4.63 -1.08
CA ASP A 60 12.34 5.52 -1.68
C ASP A 60 11.74 6.78 -2.31
N ASN A 61 10.41 6.93 -2.20
CA ASN A 61 9.63 8.07 -2.67
C ASN A 61 9.68 8.27 -4.19
N ASP A 62 9.75 7.18 -4.95
CA ASP A 62 9.72 7.20 -6.41
C ASP A 62 8.30 7.14 -7.01
N GLY A 63 7.30 6.86 -6.17
CA GLY A 63 5.88 6.77 -6.54
C GLY A 63 5.41 5.34 -6.73
N ASP A 64 6.26 4.35 -6.51
CA ASP A 64 5.92 2.94 -6.56
C ASP A 64 5.69 2.38 -5.16
N ILE A 65 4.89 1.35 -5.05
CA ILE A 65 4.68 0.69 -3.76
C ILE A 65 5.64 -0.48 -3.60
N ASP A 66 6.51 -0.37 -2.60
CA ASP A 66 7.43 -1.40 -2.16
C ASP A 66 6.81 -2.30 -1.11
N VAL A 67 7.49 -3.41 -0.82
CA VAL A 67 7.05 -4.39 0.18
C VAL A 67 8.19 -4.75 1.14
N VAL A 68 7.93 -4.64 2.44
CA VAL A 68 8.79 -5.20 3.48
C VAL A 68 8.12 -6.44 4.05
N ILE A 69 8.83 -7.57 4.04
CA ILE A 69 8.31 -8.85 4.53
C ILE A 69 9.16 -9.29 5.73
N MET A 70 8.50 -9.55 6.85
CA MET A 70 9.15 -10.11 8.04
C MET A 70 9.19 -11.62 7.94
N ASN A 71 10.37 -12.18 8.08
CA ASN A 71 10.63 -13.61 8.07
C ASN A 71 10.93 -14.11 9.47
N LEU A 72 10.51 -15.32 9.79
CA LEU A 72 10.84 -15.98 11.05
C LEU A 72 12.25 -16.58 10.94
N ASP A 73 13.09 -16.33 11.94
CA ASP A 73 14.47 -16.80 12.04
C ASP A 73 15.37 -16.41 10.84
N SER A 74 15.02 -15.33 10.12
CA SER A 74 15.76 -14.80 8.98
C SER A 74 15.67 -13.27 8.95
N VAL A 75 16.50 -12.64 8.10
CA VAL A 75 16.45 -11.20 7.88
C VAL A 75 15.17 -10.80 7.16
N PRO A 76 14.65 -9.58 7.37
CA PRO A 76 13.54 -9.07 6.58
C PRO A 76 13.87 -9.06 5.08
N THR A 77 12.88 -9.36 4.25
CA THR A 77 12.98 -9.22 2.80
C THR A 77 12.42 -7.86 2.39
N LEU A 78 13.21 -7.07 1.67
CA LEU A 78 12.77 -5.85 1.02
C LEU A 78 12.61 -6.13 -0.47
N LEU A 79 11.40 -5.93 -0.97
CA LEU A 79 11.09 -5.99 -2.39
C LEU A 79 10.86 -4.56 -2.88
N ARG A 80 11.83 -4.02 -3.61
CA ARG A 80 11.70 -2.74 -4.27
C ARG A 80 10.99 -2.91 -5.60
N ASN A 81 10.02 -2.06 -5.85
CA ASN A 81 9.30 -2.01 -7.11
C ASN A 81 9.89 -0.90 -7.98
N ASP A 82 10.56 -1.27 -9.06
CA ASP A 82 11.23 -0.32 -9.96
C ASP A 82 10.43 -0.07 -11.26
N GLY A 83 9.16 -0.41 -11.32
CA GLY A 83 8.42 -0.37 -12.59
C GLY A 83 6.92 -0.13 -12.48
N GLY A 84 6.39 0.17 -11.29
CA GLY A 84 4.97 0.40 -11.08
C GLY A 84 4.49 1.78 -11.52
N SER A 85 5.38 2.76 -11.68
CA SER A 85 5.07 4.17 -11.93
C SER A 85 4.87 4.53 -13.42
N GLU A 86 4.62 3.58 -14.31
CA GLU A 86 4.27 3.89 -15.70
C GLU A 86 2.99 4.74 -15.84
N GLY A 87 2.07 4.64 -14.86
CA GLY A 87 0.89 5.47 -14.73
C GLY A 87 1.11 6.68 -13.83
N ASN A 88 0.20 7.66 -13.93
CA ASN A 88 0.20 8.76 -12.98
C ASN A 88 -0.31 8.30 -11.61
N TRP A 89 0.12 8.98 -10.56
CA TRP A 89 -0.20 8.67 -9.17
C TRP A 89 -0.32 9.92 -8.30
N ILE A 90 -0.84 9.78 -7.11
CA ILE A 90 -0.74 10.77 -6.03
C ILE A 90 -0.61 10.06 -4.68
N SER A 91 0.33 10.51 -3.85
CA SER A 91 0.47 10.03 -2.48
C SER A 91 -0.08 11.08 -1.51
N VAL A 92 -0.98 10.67 -0.61
CA VAL A 92 -1.70 11.58 0.29
C VAL A 92 -1.43 11.23 1.74
N ALA A 93 -0.78 12.13 2.46
CA ALA A 93 -0.59 12.06 3.91
C ALA A 93 -1.62 12.93 4.62
N LEU A 94 -2.31 12.39 5.62
CA LEU A 94 -3.22 13.17 6.47
C LEU A 94 -2.56 13.55 7.77
N ARG A 95 -2.81 14.77 8.23
CA ARG A 95 -2.39 15.25 9.54
C ARG A 95 -3.55 15.86 10.32
N ASP A 96 -3.81 15.29 11.48
CA ASP A 96 -4.68 15.84 12.51
C ASP A 96 -3.83 16.61 13.54
N ARG A 97 -4.40 17.64 14.16
CA ARG A 97 -3.76 18.42 15.21
C ARG A 97 -3.88 17.81 16.60
N GLY A 98 -4.80 16.87 16.80
CA GLY A 98 -5.02 16.18 18.05
C GLY A 98 -3.97 15.12 18.39
N ALA A 99 -4.25 14.28 19.35
CA ALA A 99 -3.41 13.14 19.73
C ALA A 99 -3.27 12.12 18.59
N ASN A 100 -4.28 12.02 17.74
CA ASN A 100 -4.32 11.14 16.57
C ASN A 100 -3.65 11.78 15.33
N ARG A 101 -2.39 12.18 15.45
CA ARG A 101 -1.67 12.95 14.43
C ARG A 101 -1.68 12.33 13.03
N ARG A 102 -1.81 11.02 12.93
CA ARG A 102 -1.87 10.29 11.66
C ARG A 102 -3.29 10.12 11.14
N ALA A 103 -4.28 10.75 11.76
CA ALA A 103 -5.69 10.70 11.40
C ALA A 103 -6.22 9.25 11.21
N VAL A 104 -5.80 8.31 12.07
CA VAL A 104 -6.32 6.93 12.04
C VAL A 104 -7.85 6.95 12.16
N GLY A 105 -8.55 6.22 11.27
CA GLY A 105 -10.00 6.26 11.15
C GLY A 105 -10.52 7.25 10.10
N ALA A 106 -9.66 8.12 9.55
CA ALA A 106 -10.06 8.95 8.42
C ALA A 106 -10.29 8.12 7.16
N THR A 107 -11.16 8.62 6.30
CA THR A 107 -11.44 8.03 4.99
C THR A 107 -11.26 9.10 3.92
N VAL A 108 -10.58 8.73 2.82
CA VAL A 108 -10.35 9.57 1.65
C VAL A 108 -11.10 8.98 0.46
N TRP A 109 -11.83 9.82 -0.26
CA TRP A 109 -12.38 9.53 -1.59
C TRP A 109 -11.67 10.41 -2.59
N LEU A 110 -11.22 9.80 -3.70
CA LEU A 110 -10.51 10.48 -4.76
C LEU A 110 -11.18 10.16 -6.10
N SER A 111 -11.46 11.20 -6.87
CA SER A 111 -11.99 11.11 -8.24
C SER A 111 -11.01 11.78 -9.21
N ALA A 112 -10.74 11.14 -10.35
CA ALA A 112 -9.89 11.66 -11.41
C ALA A 112 -10.48 11.27 -12.77
N GLY A 113 -10.77 12.25 -13.61
CA GLY A 113 -11.32 12.07 -14.94
C GLY A 113 -12.51 11.11 -14.99
N SER A 114 -12.42 10.09 -15.84
CA SER A 114 -13.46 9.06 -16.02
C SER A 114 -13.27 7.82 -15.12
N MET A 115 -12.24 7.79 -14.29
CA MET A 115 -11.97 6.66 -13.40
C MET A 115 -13.05 6.51 -12.32
N PRO A 116 -13.35 5.28 -11.90
CA PRO A 116 -14.17 5.06 -10.71
C PRO A 116 -13.57 5.76 -9.49
N THR A 117 -14.42 6.35 -8.65
CA THR A 117 -13.96 6.97 -7.40
C THR A 117 -13.27 5.94 -6.52
N GLN A 118 -12.03 6.20 -6.17
CA GLN A 118 -11.26 5.37 -5.27
C GLN A 118 -11.51 5.76 -3.81
N GLN A 119 -11.54 4.78 -2.92
CA GLN A 119 -11.69 5.00 -1.48
C GLN A 119 -10.56 4.30 -0.72
N ARG A 120 -10.00 4.99 0.26
CA ARG A 120 -9.01 4.44 1.22
C ARG A 120 -9.34 4.92 2.63
N SER A 121 -9.01 4.09 3.62
CA SER A 121 -9.19 4.45 5.05
C SER A 121 -7.92 4.13 5.83
N ILE A 122 -7.47 5.06 6.70
CA ILE A 122 -6.34 4.82 7.59
C ILE A 122 -6.77 3.86 8.69
N ARG A 123 -6.06 2.75 8.79
CA ARG A 123 -6.25 1.75 9.85
C ARG A 123 -4.96 1.62 10.66
N SER A 124 -5.11 1.24 11.92
CA SER A 124 -3.99 0.79 12.76
C SER A 124 -3.93 -0.73 12.68
N GLY A 125 -2.90 -1.26 12.02
CA GLY A 125 -2.80 -2.65 11.65
C GLY A 125 -3.54 -2.98 10.33
N THR A 126 -2.79 -3.45 9.34
CA THR A 126 -3.30 -3.75 7.98
C THR A 126 -3.14 -5.20 7.60
N GLY A 127 -2.27 -5.93 8.30
CA GLY A 127 -2.02 -7.35 8.11
C GLY A 127 -1.57 -8.04 9.39
N TYR A 128 -1.15 -9.30 9.27
CA TYR A 128 -0.63 -10.07 10.40
C TYR A 128 0.65 -9.42 10.94
N LEU A 129 0.59 -8.92 12.19
CA LEU A 129 1.69 -8.23 12.88
C LEU A 129 2.35 -7.13 12.01
N SER A 130 1.57 -6.48 11.15
CA SER A 130 2.10 -5.49 10.22
C SER A 130 1.20 -4.26 10.08
N GLN A 131 1.83 -3.16 9.67
CA GLN A 131 1.19 -1.87 9.42
C GLN A 131 1.80 -1.29 8.15
N ASP A 132 0.95 -0.98 7.16
CA ASP A 132 1.33 -0.27 5.96
C ASP A 132 1.68 1.19 6.24
N ASP A 133 2.33 1.84 5.28
CA ASP A 133 2.47 3.28 5.32
C ASP A 133 1.10 3.95 5.47
N THR A 134 1.03 4.97 6.29
CA THR A 134 -0.19 5.77 6.49
C THR A 134 -0.44 6.78 5.38
N ARG A 135 0.50 6.94 4.45
CA ARG A 135 0.29 7.67 3.20
C ARG A 135 -0.59 6.82 2.28
N PHE A 136 -1.65 7.41 1.78
CA PHE A 136 -2.47 6.76 0.76
C PHE A 136 -1.83 6.92 -0.60
N HIS A 137 -1.53 5.83 -1.25
CA HIS A 137 -1.18 5.84 -2.66
C HIS A 137 -2.43 5.60 -3.51
N PHE A 138 -2.64 6.47 -4.51
CA PHE A 138 -3.69 6.36 -5.51
C PHE A 138 -3.07 6.34 -6.90
N GLY A 139 -3.18 5.21 -7.61
CA GLY A 139 -2.88 5.15 -9.02
C GLY A 139 -3.95 5.89 -9.82
N LEU A 140 -3.53 6.73 -10.75
CA LEU A 140 -4.39 7.57 -11.58
C LEU A 140 -4.39 7.15 -13.06
N GLY A 141 -3.61 6.11 -13.43
CA GLY A 141 -3.47 5.67 -14.82
C GLY A 141 -3.01 6.81 -15.73
N GLY A 142 -3.80 7.13 -16.75
CA GLY A 142 -3.51 8.24 -17.66
C GLY A 142 -3.91 9.63 -17.16
N GLU A 143 -4.65 9.74 -16.05
CA GLU A 143 -5.18 11.02 -15.57
C GLU A 143 -4.10 11.85 -14.88
N ARG A 144 -3.99 13.11 -15.26
CA ARG A 144 -2.98 14.05 -14.74
C ARG A 144 -3.51 14.99 -13.65
N LEU A 145 -4.81 14.88 -13.36
CA LEU A 145 -5.48 15.77 -12.44
C LEU A 145 -6.49 15.00 -11.59
N VAL A 146 -6.40 15.15 -10.29
CA VAL A 146 -7.42 14.74 -9.33
C VAL A 146 -8.50 15.82 -9.33
N THR A 147 -9.67 15.50 -9.86
CA THR A 147 -10.78 16.44 -9.96
C THR A 147 -11.41 16.74 -8.60
N GLN A 148 -11.43 15.75 -7.71
CA GLN A 148 -11.90 15.91 -6.33
C GLN A 148 -11.18 14.94 -5.39
N LEU A 149 -10.75 15.45 -4.24
CA LEU A 149 -10.32 14.69 -3.09
C LEU A 149 -11.15 15.13 -1.89
N GLU A 150 -11.89 14.19 -1.30
CA GLU A 150 -12.68 14.42 -0.09
C GLU A 150 -12.09 13.62 1.07
N VAL A 151 -11.90 14.26 2.21
CA VAL A 151 -11.46 13.63 3.45
C VAL A 151 -12.57 13.72 4.48
N ARG A 152 -12.97 12.59 5.03
CA ARG A 152 -13.74 12.51 6.26
C ARG A 152 -12.78 12.23 7.41
N TRP A 153 -12.68 13.16 8.32
CA TRP A 153 -11.81 13.06 9.49
C TRP A 153 -12.41 12.18 10.59
N PRO A 154 -11.59 11.73 11.56
CA PRO A 154 -12.09 10.88 12.67
C PRO A 154 -13.17 11.53 13.53
N ASP A 155 -13.18 12.86 13.63
CA ASP A 155 -14.22 13.65 14.34
C ASP A 155 -15.53 13.81 13.54
N GLY A 156 -15.60 13.24 12.32
CA GLY A 156 -16.73 13.32 11.41
C GLY A 156 -16.74 14.56 10.51
N SER A 157 -15.86 15.53 10.74
CA SER A 157 -15.73 16.68 9.83
C SER A 157 -15.26 16.27 8.45
N ARG A 158 -15.52 17.12 7.44
CA ARG A 158 -15.15 16.86 6.06
C ARG A 158 -14.44 18.04 5.45
N THR A 159 -13.39 17.76 4.68
CA THR A 159 -12.71 18.73 3.85
C THR A 159 -12.65 18.24 2.40
N ARG A 160 -12.65 19.17 1.44
CA ARG A 160 -12.61 18.87 0.01
C ARG A 160 -11.56 19.73 -0.66
N TYR A 161 -10.82 19.10 -1.56
CA TYR A 161 -9.82 19.72 -2.41
C TYR A 161 -10.15 19.39 -3.85
N ARG A 162 -9.77 20.26 -4.78
CA ARG A 162 -9.99 20.08 -6.22
C ARG A 162 -8.70 20.39 -6.97
N ASP A 163 -8.62 19.86 -8.16
CA ASP A 163 -7.59 20.21 -9.15
C ASP A 163 -6.16 19.98 -8.63
N LEU A 164 -5.95 18.87 -7.90
CA LEU A 164 -4.61 18.47 -7.46
C LEU A 164 -3.89 17.78 -8.63
N ARG A 165 -2.62 18.17 -8.85
CA ARG A 165 -1.80 17.54 -9.90
C ARG A 165 -1.43 16.11 -9.52
N ALA A 166 -1.23 15.28 -10.54
CA ALA A 166 -0.64 13.96 -10.40
C ALA A 166 0.88 14.04 -10.15
N ASN A 167 1.47 12.91 -9.80
CA ASN A 167 2.89 12.66 -9.56
C ASN A 167 3.47 13.57 -8.48
N VAL A 168 2.74 13.69 -7.38
CA VAL A 168 3.09 14.54 -6.23
C VAL A 168 2.74 13.87 -4.90
N PHE A 169 3.43 14.32 -3.87
CA PHE A 169 3.07 14.07 -2.48
C PHE A 169 2.20 15.22 -1.96
N ALA A 170 1.01 14.90 -1.49
CA ALA A 170 0.07 15.85 -0.92
C ALA A 170 -0.05 15.63 0.59
N GLN A 171 0.34 16.61 1.39
CA GLN A 171 0.04 16.63 2.81
C GLN A 171 -1.23 17.44 3.05
N ILE A 172 -2.22 16.82 3.64
CA ILE A 172 -3.52 17.42 3.96
C ILE A 172 -3.63 17.60 5.47
N ASP A 173 -3.67 18.84 5.90
CA ASP A 173 -3.88 19.19 7.32
C ASP A 173 -5.35 19.47 7.56
N GLN A 174 -5.94 18.93 8.63
CA GLN A 174 -7.37 19.07 8.93
C GLN A 174 -7.84 20.54 8.98
N TYR A 175 -7.00 21.44 9.52
CA TYR A 175 -7.32 22.87 9.66
C TYR A 175 -6.32 23.78 8.93
N GLY A 176 -5.37 23.23 8.20
CA GLY A 176 -4.25 23.96 7.59
C GLY A 176 -4.21 24.01 6.07
N GLY A 177 -5.16 23.34 5.41
CA GLY A 177 -5.17 23.22 3.96
C GLY A 177 -4.30 22.09 3.41
N ALA A 178 -4.09 22.09 2.10
CA ALA A 178 -3.25 21.14 1.39
C ALA A 178 -1.90 21.74 1.05
N ARG A 179 -0.83 21.01 1.29
CA ARG A 179 0.51 21.30 0.76
C ARG A 179 0.86 20.22 -0.25
N VAL A 180 1.21 20.62 -1.44
CA VAL A 180 1.53 19.73 -2.55
C VAL A 180 2.95 20.01 -2.99
N GLY A 181 3.79 18.99 -3.11
CA GLY A 181 5.19 19.14 -3.47
C GLY A 181 5.86 17.82 -3.84
N ALA A 182 7.18 17.87 -3.97
CA ALA A 182 8.02 16.69 -4.04
C ALA A 182 7.94 15.88 -2.71
N ALA A 183 8.51 14.67 -2.71
CA ALA A 183 8.63 13.84 -1.52
C ALA A 183 9.23 14.64 -0.35
N PRO A 184 8.77 14.36 0.88
CA PRO A 184 9.30 15.01 2.07
C PRO A 184 10.73 14.60 2.37
#